data_9ce6df135c120ead870ec93670a1543c
#
_entry.id   9ce6df135c120ead870ec93670a1543c
#
_cell.length_a   1.000
_cell.length_b   1.000
_cell.length_c   1.000
_cell.angle_alpha   90.00
_cell.angle_beta   90.00
_cell.angle_gamma   90.00
#
_symmetry.space_group_name_H-M   'P 1'
#
loop_
_entity.id
_entity.type
_entity.pdbx_description
1 polymer ?
#
loop_
_entity_poly.entity_id
_entity_poly.type
_entity_poly.pdbx_seq_one_letter_code
_entity_poly.pdbx_strand_id
1 'polypeptide(L)'
;IDIKALVTNQPSKSQITYTVTNQANEAGVIPTYDLIEVNQSDDGTVFTITGVASGVTHLTVSQNINGVIKSETCVIYVTTPVGDVSINPSSISIDRGSTGTVQVLFNPAGPTNSNVLWSSSDTTVATVTGDSYTATIKGLSGGNATITVITEDGLKVATCDVYVREPVTGVTLNATTVESTMAIGKYQLVATVKPSGDGVNRNVTWSSSDESVATVDE
;
A
#
# COMPACT_ATOMS: atom_id res chain seq x y z
N ILE A 1 29.79 -3.82 -5.58
CA ILE A 1 30.17 -4.91 -6.50
C ILE A 1 31.52 -4.59 -7.10
N ASP A 2 32.45 -5.53 -7.02
CA ASP A 2 33.75 -5.41 -7.62
C ASP A 2 33.77 -6.04 -9.01
N ILE A 3 34.04 -5.24 -10.04
CA ILE A 3 34.23 -5.71 -11.41
C ILE A 3 35.73 -5.77 -11.69
N LYS A 4 36.26 -6.96 -12.04
CA LYS A 4 37.64 -7.13 -12.45
C LYS A 4 37.76 -7.01 -13.95
N ALA A 5 38.54 -6.05 -14.42
CA ALA A 5 38.98 -6.02 -15.80
C ALA A 5 40.08 -7.10 -16.01
N LEU A 6 39.80 -8.11 -16.84
CA LEU A 6 40.80 -9.12 -17.21
C LEU A 6 41.76 -8.52 -18.23
N VAL A 7 42.92 -8.09 -17.77
CA VAL A 7 43.93 -7.48 -18.61
C VAL A 7 45.11 -8.47 -18.78
N THR A 8 45.39 -8.86 -20.00
CA THR A 8 46.39 -9.90 -20.35
C THR A 8 47.86 -9.45 -20.27
N ASN A 9 48.13 -8.16 -20.14
CA ASN A 9 49.48 -7.62 -19.91
C ASN A 9 49.34 -6.50 -18.89
N GLN A 10 49.91 -6.63 -17.69
CA GLN A 10 49.76 -5.68 -16.57
C GLN A 10 50.05 -4.25 -17.01
N PRO A 11 49.02 -3.46 -17.43
CA PRO A 11 49.20 -2.06 -17.76
C PRO A 11 49.27 -1.23 -16.48
N SER A 12 49.95 -0.09 -16.55
CA SER A 12 49.84 0.92 -15.53
C SER A 12 48.40 1.52 -15.49
N LYS A 13 47.91 2.01 -14.33
CA LYS A 13 46.60 2.67 -14.16
C LYS A 13 46.29 3.70 -15.27
N SER A 14 47.34 4.39 -15.78
CA SER A 14 47.20 5.38 -16.87
C SER A 14 46.78 4.84 -18.22
N GLN A 15 46.79 3.50 -18.41
CA GLN A 15 46.41 2.85 -19.69
C GLN A 15 45.00 2.30 -19.65
N ILE A 16 44.37 2.21 -18.48
CA ILE A 16 42.97 1.79 -18.32
C ILE A 16 42.14 3.00 -17.95
N THR A 17 41.18 3.31 -18.79
CA THR A 17 40.22 4.40 -18.57
C THR A 17 38.81 3.80 -18.50
N TYR A 18 37.88 4.55 -17.87
CA TYR A 18 36.48 4.17 -17.89
C TYR A 18 35.59 5.36 -18.22
N THR A 19 34.40 5.08 -18.72
CA THR A 19 33.29 6.04 -18.90
C THR A 19 32.02 5.46 -18.37
N VAL A 20 31.19 6.33 -17.79
CA VAL A 20 29.84 6.00 -17.31
C VAL A 20 28.85 6.73 -18.21
N THR A 21 27.86 6.00 -18.72
CA THR A 21 26.82 6.58 -19.59
C THR A 21 25.45 6.10 -19.11
N ASN A 22 24.63 7.02 -18.64
CA ASN A 22 23.27 6.72 -18.19
C ASN A 22 22.35 6.40 -19.37
N GLN A 23 21.43 5.48 -19.17
CA GLN A 23 20.37 5.17 -20.12
C GLN A 23 19.14 6.02 -19.81
N ALA A 24 18.34 6.32 -20.84
CA ALA A 24 17.05 6.98 -20.66
C ALA A 24 16.11 6.10 -19.79
N ASN A 25 15.35 6.73 -18.90
CA ASN A 25 14.30 6.08 -18.15
C ASN A 25 13.07 5.78 -19.05
N GLU A 26 12.02 5.19 -18.49
CA GLU A 26 10.78 4.87 -19.21
C GLU A 26 10.10 6.10 -19.84
N ALA A 27 10.31 7.30 -19.30
CA ALA A 27 9.83 8.55 -19.85
C ALA A 27 10.75 9.13 -20.97
N GLY A 28 11.82 8.42 -21.37
CA GLY A 28 12.79 8.85 -22.37
C GLY A 28 13.79 9.91 -21.89
N VAL A 29 13.85 10.17 -20.58
CA VAL A 29 14.76 11.15 -19.98
C VAL A 29 16.06 10.48 -19.55
N ILE A 30 17.19 11.01 -20.00
CA ILE A 30 18.53 10.58 -19.55
C ILE A 30 18.85 11.37 -18.27
N PRO A 31 19.12 10.69 -17.12
CA PRO A 31 19.56 11.36 -15.90
C PRO A 31 20.84 12.16 -16.13
N THR A 32 20.84 13.40 -15.65
CA THR A 32 22.02 14.29 -15.74
C THR A 32 22.94 14.19 -14.51
N TYR A 33 22.58 13.35 -13.55
CA TYR A 33 23.31 13.06 -12.33
C TYR A 33 23.86 11.62 -12.37
N ASP A 34 24.89 11.35 -11.58
CA ASP A 34 25.50 10.04 -11.53
C ASP A 34 24.58 9.02 -10.85
N LEU A 35 24.33 7.88 -11.50
CA LEU A 35 23.60 6.75 -10.93
C LEU A 35 24.50 5.83 -10.10
N ILE A 36 25.81 5.88 -10.34
CA ILE A 36 26.83 5.09 -9.65
C ILE A 36 28.05 5.94 -9.32
N GLU A 37 28.71 5.60 -8.22
CA GLU A 37 30.10 5.99 -7.96
C GLU A 37 31.03 4.85 -8.35
N VAL A 38 32.16 5.18 -9.00
CA VAL A 38 33.16 4.23 -9.45
C VAL A 38 34.50 4.54 -8.81
N ASN A 39 35.02 3.59 -8.04
CA ASN A 39 36.37 3.65 -7.46
C ASN A 39 37.26 2.63 -8.14
N GLN A 40 38.35 3.09 -8.79
CA GLN A 40 39.34 2.26 -9.46
C GLN A 40 40.51 1.96 -8.53
N SER A 41 40.96 0.71 -8.45
CA SER A 41 42.15 0.31 -7.70
C SER A 41 43.44 0.97 -8.25
N ASP A 42 44.50 0.97 -7.44
CA ASP A 42 45.78 1.61 -7.83
C ASP A 42 46.43 0.99 -9.03
N ASP A 43 46.29 -0.32 -9.26
CA ASP A 43 46.75 -1.02 -10.44
C ASP A 43 45.81 -0.87 -11.66
N GLY A 44 44.64 -0.24 -11.45
CA GLY A 44 43.66 0.03 -12.49
C GLY A 44 42.83 -1.18 -12.93
N THR A 45 42.97 -2.31 -12.27
CA THR A 45 42.32 -3.58 -12.71
C THR A 45 41.00 -3.89 -12.01
N VAL A 46 40.74 -3.27 -10.84
CA VAL A 46 39.53 -3.47 -10.07
C VAL A 46 38.70 -2.17 -10.02
N PHE A 47 37.39 -2.27 -10.28
CA PHE A 47 36.41 -1.19 -10.15
C PHE A 47 35.39 -1.57 -9.10
N THR A 48 35.34 -0.80 -8.03
CA THR A 48 34.28 -0.90 -7.02
C THR A 48 33.16 0.06 -7.36
N ILE A 49 31.93 -0.47 -7.49
CA ILE A 49 30.77 0.30 -7.90
C ILE A 49 29.79 0.41 -6.75
N THR A 50 29.38 1.63 -6.43
CA THR A 50 28.34 1.94 -5.45
C THR A 50 27.15 2.58 -6.17
N GLY A 51 25.94 2.04 -5.97
CA GLY A 51 24.69 2.65 -6.48
C GLY A 51 24.37 3.91 -5.70
N VAL A 52 24.06 5.00 -6.39
CA VAL A 52 23.72 6.32 -5.80
C VAL A 52 22.25 6.64 -6.05
N ALA A 53 21.74 6.34 -7.23
CA ALA A 53 20.33 6.52 -7.57
C ALA A 53 19.85 5.38 -8.47
N SER A 54 18.56 5.07 -8.42
CA SER A 54 17.97 4.00 -9.23
C SER A 54 17.97 4.35 -10.72
N GLY A 55 18.23 3.35 -11.54
CA GLY A 55 18.26 3.48 -12.99
C GLY A 55 19.19 2.48 -13.66
N VAL A 56 19.40 2.67 -14.95
CA VAL A 56 20.28 1.83 -15.77
C VAL A 56 21.45 2.65 -16.29
N THR A 57 22.66 2.17 -16.08
CA THR A 57 23.87 2.82 -16.58
C THR A 57 24.83 1.80 -17.16
N HIS A 58 25.72 2.27 -18.02
CA HIS A 58 26.75 1.48 -18.66
C HIS A 58 28.13 1.92 -18.18
N LEU A 59 28.90 1.01 -17.63
CA LEU A 59 30.31 1.22 -17.34
C LEU A 59 31.11 0.62 -18.48
N THR A 60 31.77 1.46 -19.28
CA THR A 60 32.69 1.02 -20.35
C THR A 60 34.12 1.21 -19.87
N VAL A 61 34.85 0.12 -19.81
CA VAL A 61 36.28 0.11 -19.50
C VAL A 61 37.07 -0.03 -20.80
N SER A 62 38.07 0.82 -20.98
CA SER A 62 38.87 0.91 -22.20
C SER A 62 40.36 0.84 -21.88
N GLN A 63 41.12 0.18 -22.73
CA GLN A 63 42.57 0.10 -22.68
C GLN A 63 43.17 0.48 -24.05
N ASN A 64 44.19 1.33 -24.03
CA ASN A 64 44.95 1.64 -25.22
C ASN A 64 46.23 0.74 -25.27
N ILE A 65 46.30 -0.12 -26.28
CA ILE A 65 47.43 -1.01 -26.49
C ILE A 65 48.07 -0.62 -27.83
N ASN A 66 49.23 0.03 -27.78
CA ASN A 66 49.99 0.45 -28.97
C ASN A 66 49.17 1.28 -29.98
N GLY A 67 48.32 2.18 -29.49
CA GLY A 67 47.44 3.02 -30.31
C GLY A 67 46.10 2.36 -30.71
N VAL A 68 45.86 1.10 -30.33
CA VAL A 68 44.60 0.42 -30.55
C VAL A 68 43.78 0.41 -29.25
N ILE A 69 42.57 1.00 -29.29
CA ILE A 69 41.65 1.00 -28.14
C ILE A 69 40.84 -0.29 -28.15
N LYS A 70 40.88 -1.02 -27.04
CA LYS A 70 40.01 -2.16 -26.73
C LYS A 70 39.12 -1.78 -25.60
N SER A 71 37.81 -2.04 -25.70
CA SER A 71 36.82 -1.70 -24.66
C SER A 71 35.80 -2.79 -24.48
N GLU A 72 35.31 -2.89 -23.23
CA GLU A 72 34.19 -3.75 -22.83
C GLU A 72 33.22 -2.96 -21.99
N THR A 73 31.93 -3.28 -22.11
CA THR A 73 30.85 -2.56 -21.42
C THR A 73 30.07 -3.50 -20.50
N CYS A 74 29.87 -3.05 -19.25
CA CYS A 74 29.01 -3.70 -18.28
C CYS A 74 27.75 -2.87 -18.10
N VAL A 75 26.59 -3.50 -18.23
CA VAL A 75 25.28 -2.86 -17.91
C VAL A 75 25.01 -3.01 -16.40
N ILE A 76 24.69 -1.92 -15.74
CA ILE A 76 24.47 -1.86 -14.30
C ILE A 76 23.05 -1.37 -14.04
N TYR A 77 22.28 -2.19 -13.32
CA TYR A 77 20.95 -1.88 -12.83
C TYR A 77 21.07 -1.47 -11.37
N VAL A 78 20.73 -0.22 -11.05
CA VAL A 78 20.62 0.25 -9.66
C VAL A 78 19.15 0.26 -9.30
N THR A 79 18.78 -0.47 -8.26
CA THR A 79 17.39 -0.61 -7.82
C THR A 79 17.18 0.02 -6.45
N THR A 80 15.98 0.57 -6.22
CA THR A 80 15.50 1.00 -4.91
C THR A 80 14.51 -0.05 -4.41
N PRO A 81 14.90 -0.90 -3.45
CA PRO A 81 13.99 -1.92 -2.91
C PRO A 81 12.92 -1.31 -2.01
N VAL A 82 11.81 -2.03 -1.83
CA VAL A 82 10.81 -1.69 -0.81
C VAL A 82 11.35 -2.01 0.57
N GLY A 83 11.59 -0.99 1.39
CA GLY A 83 11.98 -1.14 2.80
C GLY A 83 10.77 -1.44 3.68
N ASP A 84 9.68 -0.67 3.49
CA ASP A 84 8.43 -0.81 4.22
C ASP A 84 7.24 -0.32 3.38
N VAL A 85 6.01 -0.69 3.80
CA VAL A 85 4.75 -0.28 3.17
C VAL A 85 3.69 0.03 4.22
N SER A 86 2.83 1.01 3.95
CA SER A 86 1.66 1.32 4.77
C SER A 86 0.44 1.64 3.91
N ILE A 87 -0.76 1.54 4.49
CA ILE A 87 -2.03 1.93 3.85
C ILE A 87 -2.57 3.17 4.55
N ASN A 88 -3.04 4.12 3.77
CA ASN A 88 -3.67 5.34 4.28
C ASN A 88 -5.05 5.56 3.63
N PRO A 89 -6.12 5.70 4.43
CA PRO A 89 -6.17 5.51 5.87
C PRO A 89 -5.99 4.04 6.29
N SER A 90 -5.53 3.81 7.54
CA SER A 90 -5.39 2.46 8.12
C SER A 90 -6.72 1.85 8.56
N SER A 91 -7.78 2.62 8.57
CA SER A 91 -9.16 2.15 8.78
C SER A 91 -10.16 3.00 8.01
N ILE A 92 -11.25 2.38 7.59
CA ILE A 92 -12.33 3.05 6.85
C ILE A 92 -13.69 2.50 7.27
N SER A 93 -14.69 3.40 7.35
CA SER A 93 -16.08 3.01 7.56
C SER A 93 -16.90 3.46 6.35
N ILE A 94 -17.58 2.50 5.73
CA ILE A 94 -18.41 2.72 4.52
C ILE A 94 -19.78 2.10 4.70
N ASP A 95 -20.78 2.63 3.99
CA ASP A 95 -22.11 2.04 4.00
C ASP A 95 -22.19 0.87 3.01
N ARG A 96 -23.05 -0.09 3.27
CA ARG A 96 -23.37 -1.17 2.34
C ARG A 96 -23.71 -0.62 0.95
N GLY A 97 -23.09 -1.16 -0.06
CA GLY A 97 -23.24 -0.73 -1.46
C GLY A 97 -22.37 0.45 -1.87
N SER A 98 -21.74 1.13 -0.91
CA SER A 98 -20.84 2.26 -1.15
C SER A 98 -19.39 1.80 -1.36
N THR A 99 -18.56 2.73 -1.81
CA THR A 99 -17.12 2.51 -2.00
C THR A 99 -16.30 3.50 -1.19
N GLY A 100 -15.07 3.10 -0.84
CA GLY A 100 -14.06 3.95 -0.26
C GLY A 100 -12.72 3.71 -0.93
N THR A 101 -11.81 4.67 -0.85
CA THR A 101 -10.47 4.59 -1.47
C THR A 101 -9.40 4.63 -0.41
N VAL A 102 -8.36 3.83 -0.61
CA VAL A 102 -7.15 3.81 0.20
C VAL A 102 -5.93 3.96 -0.68
N GLN A 103 -4.82 4.44 -0.11
CA GLN A 103 -3.55 4.63 -0.80
C GLN A 103 -2.46 3.78 -0.16
N VAL A 104 -1.56 3.25 -1.00
CA VAL A 104 -0.32 2.60 -0.56
C VAL A 104 0.79 3.65 -0.48
N LEU A 105 1.49 3.66 0.62
CA LEU A 105 2.66 4.49 0.85
C LEU A 105 3.88 3.60 1.01
N PHE A 106 4.86 3.75 0.11
CA PHE A 106 6.13 3.03 0.14
C PHE A 106 7.21 3.83 0.88
N ASN A 107 8.07 3.13 1.59
CA ASN A 107 9.27 3.71 2.17
C ASN A 107 10.49 2.84 1.80
N PRO A 108 11.50 3.39 1.07
CA PRO A 108 11.52 4.73 0.49
C PRO A 108 10.45 4.92 -0.60
N ALA A 109 10.07 6.18 -0.84
CA ALA A 109 9.12 6.51 -1.90
C ALA A 109 9.70 6.21 -3.28
N GLY A 110 8.85 5.70 -4.19
CA GLY A 110 9.25 5.38 -5.57
C GLY A 110 10.21 4.18 -5.67
N PRO A 111 9.86 3.01 -5.08
CA PRO A 111 10.64 1.80 -5.27
C PRO A 111 10.69 1.43 -6.76
N THR A 112 11.73 0.70 -7.16
CA THR A 112 11.89 0.26 -8.57
C THR A 112 10.79 -0.72 -8.98
N ASN A 113 10.35 -1.58 -8.05
CA ASN A 113 9.18 -2.43 -8.24
C ASN A 113 8.11 -2.04 -7.20
N SER A 114 7.04 -1.41 -7.66
CA SER A 114 5.89 -1.00 -6.84
C SER A 114 4.69 -1.95 -6.94
N ASN A 115 4.83 -3.11 -7.59
CA ASN A 115 3.76 -4.07 -7.74
C ASN A 115 3.29 -4.59 -6.39
N VAL A 116 1.97 -4.68 -6.24
CA VAL A 116 1.32 -5.17 -5.02
C VAL A 116 0.17 -6.13 -5.33
N LEU A 117 -0.11 -6.98 -4.37
CA LEU A 117 -1.28 -7.85 -4.35
C LEU A 117 -2.23 -7.40 -3.24
N TRP A 118 -3.51 -7.25 -3.60
CA TRP A 118 -4.59 -6.90 -2.68
C TRP A 118 -5.44 -8.12 -2.33
N SER A 119 -5.86 -8.20 -1.09
CA SER A 119 -6.80 -9.22 -0.62
C SER A 119 -7.71 -8.69 0.47
N SER A 120 -8.87 -9.34 0.64
CA SER A 120 -9.82 -9.11 1.73
C SER A 120 -9.92 -10.37 2.58
N SER A 121 -9.98 -10.21 3.91
CA SER A 121 -10.19 -11.31 4.85
C SER A 121 -11.58 -11.91 4.75
N ASP A 122 -12.57 -11.11 4.31
CA ASP A 122 -13.95 -11.54 4.06
C ASP A 122 -14.54 -10.83 2.84
N THR A 123 -14.55 -11.52 1.72
CA THR A 123 -15.07 -11.01 0.45
C THR A 123 -16.60 -10.95 0.41
N THR A 124 -17.31 -11.48 1.41
CA THR A 124 -18.77 -11.33 1.56
C THR A 124 -19.14 -10.01 2.25
N VAL A 125 -18.23 -9.47 3.06
CA VAL A 125 -18.37 -8.17 3.74
C VAL A 125 -17.84 -7.04 2.87
N ALA A 126 -16.59 -7.17 2.38
CA ALA A 126 -15.97 -6.15 1.54
C ALA A 126 -15.04 -6.76 0.50
N THR A 127 -15.04 -6.19 -0.70
CA THR A 127 -14.08 -6.51 -1.76
C THR A 127 -13.14 -5.36 -2.01
N VAL A 128 -11.96 -5.66 -2.55
CA VAL A 128 -10.94 -4.68 -2.91
C VAL A 128 -10.48 -4.88 -4.35
N THR A 129 -10.26 -3.78 -5.06
CA THR A 129 -9.67 -3.75 -6.40
C THR A 129 -8.75 -2.54 -6.48
N GLY A 130 -7.52 -2.72 -6.90
CA GLY A 130 -6.55 -1.62 -6.93
C GLY A 130 -5.34 -1.90 -7.80
N ASP A 131 -4.52 -0.88 -7.92
CA ASP A 131 -3.21 -0.88 -8.56
C ASP A 131 -2.08 -0.79 -7.51
N SER A 132 -0.88 -0.40 -7.94
CA SER A 132 0.29 -0.26 -7.07
C SER A 132 0.18 0.82 -6.01
N TYR A 133 -0.66 1.84 -6.20
CA TYR A 133 -0.70 3.02 -5.34
C TYR A 133 -2.05 3.28 -4.71
N THR A 134 -3.14 2.80 -5.34
CA THR A 134 -4.51 3.06 -4.88
C THR A 134 -5.37 1.82 -4.98
N ALA A 135 -6.33 1.69 -4.07
CA ALA A 135 -7.36 0.67 -4.16
C ALA A 135 -8.73 1.22 -3.79
N THR A 136 -9.73 0.67 -4.45
CA THR A 136 -11.14 0.90 -4.16
C THR A 136 -11.69 -0.28 -3.39
N ILE A 137 -12.27 0.00 -2.22
CA ILE A 137 -12.94 -0.96 -1.35
C ILE A 137 -14.44 -0.79 -1.54
N LYS A 138 -15.16 -1.89 -1.79
CA LYS A 138 -16.62 -1.91 -1.93
C LYS A 138 -17.24 -2.69 -0.79
N GLY A 139 -18.15 -2.07 -0.02
CA GLY A 139 -18.94 -2.72 1.03
C GLY A 139 -20.10 -3.51 0.44
N LEU A 140 -20.23 -4.78 0.80
CA LEU A 140 -21.25 -5.70 0.29
C LEU A 140 -22.30 -6.06 1.33
N SER A 141 -21.90 -6.30 2.58
CA SER A 141 -22.81 -6.55 3.71
C SER A 141 -22.24 -5.95 4.99
N GLY A 142 -23.11 -5.67 5.97
CA GLY A 142 -22.69 -5.16 7.27
C GLY A 142 -21.72 -6.10 7.98
N GLY A 143 -20.67 -5.55 8.61
CA GLY A 143 -19.65 -6.31 9.32
C GLY A 143 -18.26 -5.71 9.21
N ASN A 144 -17.25 -6.50 9.60
CA ASN A 144 -15.85 -6.13 9.56
C ASN A 144 -15.09 -6.99 8.56
N ALA A 145 -14.17 -6.38 7.84
CA ALA A 145 -13.18 -7.05 7.01
C ALA A 145 -11.84 -6.34 7.14
N THR A 146 -10.74 -7.05 6.95
CA THR A 146 -9.40 -6.48 6.87
C THR A 146 -8.90 -6.58 5.43
N ILE A 147 -8.58 -5.45 4.83
CA ILE A 147 -7.92 -5.39 3.53
C ILE A 147 -6.41 -5.46 3.76
N THR A 148 -5.76 -6.34 3.03
CA THR A 148 -4.31 -6.55 3.09
C THR A 148 -3.69 -6.24 1.74
N VAL A 149 -2.57 -5.52 1.76
CA VAL A 149 -1.67 -5.34 0.63
C VAL A 149 -0.35 -6.05 0.92
N ILE A 150 0.19 -6.73 -0.10
CA ILE A 150 1.50 -7.38 -0.04
C ILE A 150 2.31 -6.90 -1.24
N THR A 151 3.51 -6.37 -1.00
CA THR A 151 4.42 -5.97 -2.08
C THR A 151 5.06 -7.18 -2.73
N GLU A 152 5.23 -7.15 -4.05
CA GLU A 152 5.96 -8.19 -4.78
C GLU A 152 7.46 -8.15 -4.43
N ASP A 153 8.03 -6.95 -4.30
CA ASP A 153 9.39 -6.74 -3.82
C ASP A 153 9.43 -6.75 -2.29
N GLY A 154 10.20 -7.68 -1.74
CA GLY A 154 10.46 -7.81 -0.30
C GLY A 154 9.28 -8.33 0.53
N LEU A 155 8.13 -8.70 -0.09
CA LEU A 155 6.94 -9.27 0.57
C LEU A 155 6.51 -8.49 1.82
N LYS A 156 6.58 -7.16 1.77
CA LYS A 156 6.10 -6.28 2.85
C LYS A 156 4.60 -6.26 2.89
N VAL A 157 4.03 -6.19 4.10
CA VAL A 157 2.59 -6.31 4.33
C VAL A 157 2.06 -5.08 5.07
N ALA A 158 0.93 -4.55 4.61
CA ALA A 158 0.15 -3.56 5.36
C ALA A 158 -1.34 -3.90 5.32
N THR A 159 -2.09 -3.40 6.29
CA THR A 159 -3.52 -3.69 6.45
C THR A 159 -4.33 -2.42 6.65
N CYS A 160 -5.60 -2.49 6.25
CA CYS A 160 -6.63 -1.48 6.52
C CYS A 160 -7.86 -2.18 7.06
N ASP A 161 -8.35 -1.74 8.22
CA ASP A 161 -9.58 -2.25 8.81
C ASP A 161 -10.79 -1.58 8.16
N VAL A 162 -11.73 -2.40 7.72
CA VAL A 162 -12.95 -1.95 7.04
C VAL A 162 -14.16 -2.31 7.89
N TYR A 163 -14.96 -1.31 8.23
CA TYR A 163 -16.25 -1.49 8.85
C TYR A 163 -17.35 -1.10 7.86
N VAL A 164 -18.16 -2.08 7.46
CA VAL A 164 -19.31 -1.85 6.59
C VAL A 164 -20.56 -1.68 7.44
N ARG A 165 -21.19 -0.50 7.34
CA ARG A 165 -22.43 -0.19 8.03
C ARG A 165 -23.61 -0.71 7.24
N GLU A 166 -24.54 -1.36 7.93
CA GLU A 166 -25.82 -1.78 7.38
C GLU A 166 -26.87 -0.73 7.71
N PRO A 167 -27.57 -0.13 6.73
CA PRO A 167 -28.58 0.88 7.02
C PRO A 167 -29.78 0.29 7.74
N VAL A 168 -30.31 1.00 8.74
CA VAL A 168 -31.55 0.66 9.42
C VAL A 168 -32.72 0.82 8.46
N THR A 169 -33.51 -0.22 8.30
CA THR A 169 -34.69 -0.25 7.42
C THR A 169 -36.00 -0.14 8.18
N GLY A 170 -35.98 -0.33 9.50
CA GLY A 170 -37.18 -0.18 10.34
C GLY A 170 -36.93 -0.53 11.79
N VAL A 171 -37.88 -0.11 12.61
CA VAL A 171 -37.97 -0.44 14.03
C VAL A 171 -39.39 -0.98 14.28
N THR A 172 -39.49 -2.04 15.08
CA THR A 172 -40.75 -2.61 15.52
C THR A 172 -40.75 -2.77 17.02
N LEU A 173 -41.92 -2.65 17.65
CA LEU A 173 -42.10 -2.89 19.07
C LEU A 173 -42.78 -4.25 19.31
N ASN A 174 -42.52 -4.85 20.48
CA ASN A 174 -43.22 -6.05 20.95
C ASN A 174 -44.73 -5.84 21.23
N ALA A 175 -45.16 -4.60 21.39
CA ALA A 175 -46.57 -4.22 21.50
C ALA A 175 -46.77 -2.84 20.87
N THR A 176 -47.88 -2.65 20.15
CA THR A 176 -48.31 -1.37 19.57
C THR A 176 -49.38 -0.66 20.42
N THR A 177 -49.97 -1.38 21.36
CA THR A 177 -50.92 -0.86 22.33
C THR A 177 -50.69 -1.55 23.67
N VAL A 178 -50.69 -0.78 24.73
CA VAL A 178 -50.57 -1.27 26.10
C VAL A 178 -51.66 -0.60 26.90
N GLU A 179 -52.49 -1.41 27.56
CA GLU A 179 -53.48 -0.92 28.54
C GLU A 179 -52.89 -1.12 29.93
N SER A 180 -52.79 -0.05 30.69
CA SER A 180 -52.29 -0.06 32.05
C SER A 180 -53.24 0.70 32.98
N THR A 181 -53.37 0.24 34.22
CA THR A 181 -54.06 0.98 35.30
C THR A 181 -53.02 1.59 36.23
N MET A 182 -53.35 2.71 36.88
CA MET A 182 -52.42 3.38 37.80
C MET A 182 -51.87 2.49 38.92
N ALA A 183 -52.45 1.31 39.14
CA ALA A 183 -52.05 0.35 40.17
C ALA A 183 -51.00 -0.71 39.71
N ILE A 184 -50.76 -0.88 38.40
CA ILE A 184 -49.94 -2.00 37.85
C ILE A 184 -48.55 -1.55 37.39
N GLY A 185 -48.26 -0.29 37.44
CA GLY A 185 -46.95 0.30 37.47
C GLY A 185 -46.14 0.27 36.18
N LYS A 186 -45.59 -0.83 35.70
CA LYS A 186 -44.58 -0.82 34.59
C LYS A 186 -44.88 -1.89 33.55
N TYR A 187 -44.74 -1.51 32.28
CA TYR A 187 -44.75 -2.44 31.14
C TYR A 187 -43.45 -2.31 30.35
N GLN A 188 -42.83 -3.41 30.02
CA GLN A 188 -41.59 -3.41 29.25
C GLN A 188 -41.88 -3.44 27.74
N LEU A 189 -41.53 -2.37 27.05
CA LEU A 189 -41.46 -2.32 25.61
C LEU A 189 -40.09 -2.75 25.15
N VAL A 190 -40.04 -3.54 24.06
CA VAL A 190 -38.81 -3.99 23.44
C VAL A 190 -38.81 -3.53 21.97
N ALA A 191 -37.84 -2.72 21.62
CA ALA A 191 -37.61 -2.33 20.23
C ALA A 191 -36.75 -3.36 19.50
N THR A 192 -37.17 -3.71 18.30
CA THR A 192 -36.37 -4.56 17.40
C THR A 192 -36.02 -3.73 16.17
N VAL A 193 -34.71 -3.47 16.00
CA VAL A 193 -34.15 -2.76 14.83
C VAL A 193 -33.90 -3.75 13.72
N LYS A 194 -34.28 -3.40 12.50
CA LYS A 194 -34.10 -4.21 11.28
C LYS A 194 -33.14 -3.52 10.31
N PRO A 195 -32.34 -4.31 9.52
CA PRO A 195 -32.22 -5.77 9.57
C PRO A 195 -31.50 -6.25 10.85
N SER A 196 -31.64 -7.55 11.15
CA SER A 196 -30.91 -8.18 12.24
C SER A 196 -29.57 -8.72 11.70
N GLY A 197 -28.51 -7.98 11.77
CA GLY A 197 -27.19 -8.40 11.27
C GLY A 197 -26.07 -7.57 11.89
N ASP A 198 -24.86 -7.84 11.48
CA ASP A 198 -23.70 -7.04 11.85
C ASP A 198 -23.73 -5.68 11.13
N GLY A 199 -23.03 -4.68 11.67
CA GLY A 199 -22.96 -3.35 11.08
C GLY A 199 -24.20 -2.48 11.27
N VAL A 200 -25.29 -2.97 11.87
CA VAL A 200 -26.53 -2.22 12.13
C VAL A 200 -26.37 -1.40 13.42
N ASN A 201 -26.64 -0.09 13.34
CA ASN A 201 -26.79 0.72 14.55
C ASN A 201 -28.11 0.37 15.23
N ARG A 202 -28.04 -0.21 16.43
CA ARG A 202 -29.21 -0.67 17.22
C ARG A 202 -29.65 0.32 18.29
N ASN A 203 -29.01 1.48 18.39
CA ASN A 203 -29.39 2.49 19.36
C ASN A 203 -30.77 3.02 19.01
N VAL A 204 -31.63 3.05 20.00
CA VAL A 204 -32.99 3.64 19.94
C VAL A 204 -33.12 4.73 21.00
N THR A 205 -33.87 5.75 20.69
CA THR A 205 -34.30 6.77 21.68
C THR A 205 -35.76 6.61 21.97
N TRP A 206 -36.12 6.75 23.25
CA TRP A 206 -37.47 6.65 23.72
C TRP A 206 -37.97 8.03 24.16
N SER A 207 -39.22 8.31 23.91
CA SER A 207 -39.88 9.53 24.39
C SER A 207 -41.36 9.30 24.60
N SER A 208 -41.95 10.03 25.54
CA SER A 208 -43.38 10.11 25.73
C SER A 208 -43.92 11.42 25.15
N SER A 209 -45.05 11.37 24.49
CA SER A 209 -45.77 12.59 24.05
C SER A 209 -46.40 13.36 25.18
N ASP A 210 -46.68 12.69 26.34
CA ASP A 210 -47.23 13.29 27.53
C ASP A 210 -46.69 12.55 28.77
N GLU A 211 -45.70 13.13 29.42
CA GLU A 211 -45.06 12.56 30.59
C GLU A 211 -45.96 12.63 31.86
N SER A 212 -47.04 13.40 31.81
CA SER A 212 -48.03 13.40 32.88
C SER A 212 -48.94 12.17 32.85
N VAL A 213 -49.02 11.50 31.69
CA VAL A 213 -49.77 10.27 31.48
C VAL A 213 -48.89 9.03 31.65
N ALA A 214 -47.73 9.03 30.99
CA ALA A 214 -46.77 7.93 31.06
C ALA A 214 -45.35 8.44 30.83
N THR A 215 -44.41 7.99 31.65
CA THR A 215 -42.98 8.22 31.48
C THR A 215 -42.32 7.00 30.84
N VAL A 216 -41.19 7.21 30.16
CA VAL A 216 -40.35 6.15 29.60
C VAL A 216 -38.98 6.24 30.27
N ASP A 217 -38.54 5.13 30.84
CA ASP A 217 -37.17 4.95 31.34
C ASP A 217 -36.36 4.20 30.28
N GLU A 218 -35.08 4.58 30.05
CA GLU A 218 -34.13 3.86 29.19
C GLU A 218 -33.55 2.60 29.86
#